data_324e461306731e928f32fb08945ef130
#
_entry.id   324e461306731e928f32fb08945ef130
#
_cell.length_a   1.000
_cell.length_b   1.000
_cell.length_c   1.000
_cell.angle_alpha   90.00
_cell.angle_beta   90.00
_cell.angle_gamma   90.00
#
_symmetry.space_group_name_H-M   'P 1'
#
loop_
_entity.id
_entity.type
_entity.pdbx_description
1 polymer ?
#
loop_
_entity_poly.entity_id
_entity_poly.type
_entity_poly.pdbx_seq_one_letter_code
_entity_poly.pdbx_strand_id
1 'polypeptide(L)'
;MKHENLYLDNAATTPLSAQVKQTIISMLDNFYNPSSIYQSGRDVKTLIEDTRDKVAKFINADSDDIYFTSGGSASNTLAIRGYLHLTRPETRIFCSPIVHKSIIKCINDLSNRSFKIPINEDGSFDLDKLSNVLPFYKHSLVVVDYANSEIGTIQDLKTISDIAHKNHCTIYVDCTGSIPTIPLDVKKLDIDMAGFSAHKLGALKGCGVLYKSPNIELEPLIYGSQESGLFGGTENVLGIVALGTATENYDYSSLTSYSRDYVLNYMEENISNFYLVGSKDSRLINNLYLCIRGVNGNQLMAMLDMDGIQISTGSACNNYSPEPSGVLTEIGIDQDDLQSCIRITFSCHETKDQLDYLCQRLKQNINFLRNVNE
;
A
#
# COMPACT_ATOMS: atom_id res chain seq x y z
N MET A 1 -29.91 13.92 13.85
CA MET A 1 -29.22 14.36 12.62
C MET A 1 -28.47 13.13 12.09
N LYS A 2 -28.66 12.74 10.82
CA LYS A 2 -27.77 11.74 10.23
C LYS A 2 -26.38 12.38 10.14
N HIS A 3 -25.43 11.92 10.93
CA HIS A 3 -24.04 12.30 10.74
C HIS A 3 -23.62 11.86 9.34
N GLU A 4 -22.90 12.71 8.59
CA GLU A 4 -22.24 12.30 7.36
C GLU A 4 -21.31 11.14 7.70
N ASN A 5 -21.25 10.13 6.81
CA ASN A 5 -20.40 8.96 7.05
C ASN A 5 -18.94 9.39 7.23
N LEU A 6 -18.35 8.99 8.34
CA LEU A 6 -16.93 9.21 8.65
C LEU A 6 -16.12 8.02 8.13
N TYR A 7 -15.48 8.19 6.97
CA TYR A 7 -14.69 7.15 6.33
C TYR A 7 -13.25 7.15 6.85
N LEU A 8 -12.89 6.10 7.57
CA LEU A 8 -11.59 5.92 8.22
C LEU A 8 -10.91 4.60 7.83
N ASP A 9 -11.13 4.15 6.59
CA ASP A 9 -10.46 2.99 6.00
C ASP A 9 -9.67 3.36 4.73
N ASN A 10 -8.92 4.46 4.80
CA ASN A 10 -8.14 4.97 3.66
C ASN A 10 -7.01 4.02 3.23
N ALA A 11 -6.62 3.06 4.07
CA ALA A 11 -5.73 1.99 3.68
C ALA A 11 -6.37 0.98 2.70
N ALA A 12 -7.69 0.83 2.68
CA ALA A 12 -8.38 -0.02 1.70
C ALA A 12 -8.52 0.68 0.35
N THR A 13 -8.98 1.92 0.34
CA THR A 13 -9.10 2.80 -0.85
C THR A 13 -9.32 4.23 -0.37
N THR A 14 -9.12 5.22 -1.25
CA THR A 14 -9.42 6.62 -0.93
C THR A 14 -10.53 7.17 -1.81
N PRO A 15 -11.31 8.18 -1.33
CA PRO A 15 -12.24 8.91 -2.17
C PRO A 15 -11.52 9.60 -3.34
N LEU A 16 -12.22 9.76 -4.48
CA LEU A 16 -11.68 10.57 -5.58
C LEU A 16 -11.54 12.04 -5.14
N SER A 17 -10.40 12.65 -5.46
CA SER A 17 -10.22 14.09 -5.25
C SER A 17 -11.17 14.91 -6.14
N ALA A 18 -11.44 16.17 -5.77
CA ALA A 18 -12.32 17.04 -6.56
C ALA A 18 -11.76 17.28 -7.97
N GLN A 19 -10.45 17.50 -8.07
CA GLN A 19 -9.74 17.70 -9.35
C GLN A 19 -9.84 16.46 -10.24
N VAL A 20 -9.59 15.28 -9.67
CA VAL A 20 -9.72 14.00 -10.41
C VAL A 20 -11.15 13.78 -10.90
N LYS A 21 -12.18 14.09 -10.11
CA LYS A 21 -13.58 14.00 -10.55
C LYS A 21 -13.84 14.89 -11.76
N GLN A 22 -13.37 16.14 -11.74
CA GLN A 22 -13.51 17.07 -12.85
C GLN A 22 -12.80 16.57 -14.12
N THR A 23 -11.56 16.09 -13.97
CA THR A 23 -10.79 15.52 -15.09
C THR A 23 -11.52 14.32 -15.71
N ILE A 24 -12.03 13.38 -14.89
CA ILE A 24 -12.77 12.22 -15.41
C ILE A 24 -14.00 12.68 -16.19
N ILE A 25 -14.80 13.62 -15.66
CA ILE A 25 -15.99 14.12 -16.34
C ILE A 25 -15.65 14.74 -17.69
N SER A 26 -14.57 15.53 -17.77
CA SER A 26 -14.14 16.14 -19.03
C SER A 26 -13.61 15.13 -20.06
N MET A 27 -13.22 13.94 -19.61
CA MET A 27 -12.65 12.89 -20.47
C MET A 27 -13.67 11.85 -20.94
N LEU A 28 -14.92 11.87 -20.44
CA LEU A 28 -15.90 10.81 -20.75
C LEU A 28 -16.21 10.64 -22.23
N ASP A 29 -16.18 11.76 -23.00
CA ASP A 29 -16.41 11.72 -24.44
C ASP A 29 -15.14 11.39 -25.27
N ASN A 30 -14.00 11.20 -24.61
CA ASN A 30 -12.71 10.92 -25.24
C ASN A 30 -12.47 9.42 -25.37
N PHE A 31 -13.20 8.76 -26.25
CA PHE A 31 -13.25 7.30 -26.42
C PHE A 31 -12.21 6.72 -27.39
N TYR A 32 -11.33 7.54 -27.93
CA TYR A 32 -10.41 7.14 -28.98
C TYR A 32 -9.31 6.20 -28.47
N ASN A 33 -8.95 5.23 -29.32
CA ASN A 33 -7.86 4.30 -29.02
C ASN A 33 -6.50 4.99 -29.20
N PRO A 34 -5.63 5.02 -28.18
CA PRO A 34 -4.31 5.65 -28.27
C PRO A 34 -3.36 5.01 -29.29
N SER A 35 -3.62 3.77 -29.73
CA SER A 35 -2.85 3.11 -30.79
C SER A 35 -3.27 3.52 -32.20
N SER A 36 -4.33 4.32 -32.35
CA SER A 36 -4.81 4.77 -33.68
C SER A 36 -3.95 5.89 -34.26
N ILE A 37 -3.71 5.83 -35.58
CA ILE A 37 -2.81 6.77 -36.27
C ILE A 37 -3.45 8.12 -36.62
N TYR A 38 -4.79 8.26 -36.53
CA TYR A 38 -5.48 9.53 -36.74
C TYR A 38 -5.32 10.50 -35.57
N GLN A 39 -5.61 11.79 -35.78
CA GLN A 39 -5.29 12.86 -34.81
C GLN A 39 -5.85 12.59 -33.43
N SER A 40 -7.14 12.25 -33.30
CA SER A 40 -7.76 11.99 -31.98
C SER A 40 -7.10 10.84 -31.22
N GLY A 41 -6.59 9.80 -31.90
CA GLY A 41 -5.83 8.73 -31.27
C GLY A 41 -4.48 9.21 -30.76
N ARG A 42 -3.77 10.03 -31.55
CA ARG A 42 -2.50 10.66 -31.14
C ARG A 42 -2.69 11.59 -29.94
N ASP A 43 -3.79 12.36 -29.90
CA ASP A 43 -4.09 13.27 -28.80
C ASP A 43 -4.27 12.49 -27.49
N VAL A 44 -4.97 11.35 -27.53
CA VAL A 44 -5.11 10.46 -26.37
C VAL A 44 -3.77 9.84 -25.95
N LYS A 45 -2.94 9.45 -26.93
CA LYS A 45 -1.59 8.96 -26.62
C LYS A 45 -0.75 10.03 -25.93
N THR A 46 -0.82 11.28 -26.38
CA THR A 46 -0.13 12.42 -25.74
C THR A 46 -0.55 12.56 -24.28
N LEU A 47 -1.84 12.42 -23.94
CA LEU A 47 -2.30 12.46 -22.54
C LEU A 47 -1.71 11.34 -21.67
N ILE A 48 -1.49 10.17 -22.25
CA ILE A 48 -0.81 9.06 -21.54
C ILE A 48 0.65 9.42 -21.25
N GLU A 49 1.37 9.93 -22.26
CA GLU A 49 2.78 10.29 -22.09
C GLU A 49 2.96 11.50 -21.14
N ASP A 50 2.11 12.51 -21.23
CA ASP A 50 2.08 13.63 -20.25
C ASP A 50 1.85 13.12 -18.81
N THR A 51 1.02 12.09 -18.67
CA THR A 51 0.81 11.44 -17.37
C THR A 51 2.05 10.69 -16.90
N ARG A 52 2.74 10.01 -17.84
CA ARG A 52 3.98 9.29 -17.54
C ARG A 52 5.04 10.25 -16.98
N ASP A 53 5.18 11.43 -17.60
CA ASP A 53 6.06 12.50 -17.11
C ASP A 53 5.69 12.98 -15.70
N LYS A 54 4.38 13.18 -15.43
CA LYS A 54 3.90 13.59 -14.11
C LYS A 54 4.20 12.54 -13.03
N VAL A 55 3.97 11.28 -13.34
CA VAL A 55 4.26 10.17 -12.42
C VAL A 55 5.76 10.02 -12.19
N ALA A 56 6.58 10.12 -13.24
CA ALA A 56 8.03 10.08 -13.13
C ALA A 56 8.54 11.20 -12.21
N LYS A 57 8.09 12.43 -12.43
CA LYS A 57 8.43 13.57 -11.56
C LYS A 57 7.98 13.34 -10.10
N PHE A 58 6.81 12.75 -9.88
CA PHE A 58 6.24 12.50 -8.56
C PHE A 58 7.08 11.56 -7.71
N ILE A 59 7.79 10.61 -8.33
CA ILE A 59 8.67 9.66 -7.65
C ILE A 59 10.16 9.86 -7.92
N ASN A 60 10.54 10.98 -8.55
CA ASN A 60 11.91 11.30 -8.96
C ASN A 60 12.55 10.22 -9.86
N ALA A 61 11.80 9.77 -10.87
CA ALA A 61 12.24 8.81 -11.90
C ALA A 61 12.37 9.49 -13.27
N ASP A 62 12.87 8.76 -14.26
CA ASP A 62 12.80 9.15 -15.67
C ASP A 62 11.52 8.54 -16.30
N SER A 63 10.92 9.24 -17.29
CA SER A 63 9.61 8.82 -17.85
C SER A 63 9.67 7.45 -18.52
N ASP A 64 10.76 7.12 -19.17
CA ASP A 64 10.98 5.83 -19.84
C ASP A 64 11.02 4.64 -18.86
N ASP A 65 11.18 4.89 -17.56
CA ASP A 65 11.23 3.89 -16.50
C ASP A 65 9.85 3.62 -15.86
N ILE A 66 8.80 4.32 -16.31
CA ILE A 66 7.43 4.21 -15.79
C ILE A 66 6.58 3.35 -16.71
N TYR A 67 5.87 2.38 -16.14
CA TYR A 67 4.96 1.48 -16.85
C TYR A 67 3.61 1.46 -16.16
N PHE A 68 2.53 1.65 -16.92
CA PHE A 68 1.18 1.56 -16.38
C PHE A 68 0.70 0.12 -16.34
N THR A 69 0.02 -0.24 -15.26
CA THR A 69 -0.56 -1.57 -15.03
C THR A 69 -2.02 -1.44 -14.61
N SER A 70 -2.69 -2.56 -14.39
CA SER A 70 -4.08 -2.55 -13.89
C SER A 70 -4.20 -2.31 -12.37
N GLY A 71 -3.08 -2.12 -11.66
CA GLY A 71 -3.06 -1.86 -10.22
C GLY A 71 -1.84 -2.44 -9.53
N GLY A 72 -1.65 -2.17 -8.23
CA GLY A 72 -0.49 -2.63 -7.46
C GLY A 72 -0.27 -4.14 -7.49
N SER A 73 -1.32 -4.95 -7.44
CA SER A 73 -1.19 -6.42 -7.53
C SER A 73 -0.62 -6.87 -8.88
N ALA A 74 -0.97 -6.18 -9.98
CA ALA A 74 -0.39 -6.45 -11.29
C ALA A 74 1.07 -6.01 -11.35
N SER A 75 1.41 -4.84 -10.78
CA SER A 75 2.79 -4.36 -10.67
C SER A 75 3.65 -5.32 -9.84
N ASN A 76 3.15 -5.78 -8.68
CA ASN A 76 3.82 -6.78 -7.84
C ASN A 76 4.11 -8.07 -8.62
N THR A 77 3.11 -8.59 -9.33
CA THR A 77 3.26 -9.84 -10.09
C THR A 77 4.22 -9.68 -11.26
N LEU A 78 4.11 -8.56 -12.00
CA LEU A 78 4.99 -8.25 -13.14
C LEU A 78 6.45 -8.12 -12.69
N ALA A 79 6.72 -7.36 -11.63
CA ALA A 79 8.07 -7.19 -11.11
C ALA A 79 8.68 -8.53 -10.66
N ILE A 80 7.94 -9.31 -9.87
CA ILE A 80 8.48 -10.55 -9.29
C ILE A 80 8.60 -11.65 -10.34
N ARG A 81 7.51 -11.97 -11.07
CA ARG A 81 7.54 -13.06 -12.05
C ARG A 81 8.36 -12.70 -13.28
N GLY A 82 8.19 -11.47 -13.79
CA GLY A 82 8.94 -10.99 -14.95
C GLY A 82 10.45 -11.03 -14.72
N TYR A 83 10.90 -10.59 -13.54
CA TYR A 83 12.31 -10.67 -13.16
C TYR A 83 12.81 -12.12 -13.05
N LEU A 84 12.07 -12.96 -12.35
CA LEU A 84 12.51 -14.34 -12.11
C LEU A 84 12.49 -15.22 -13.35
N HIS A 85 11.66 -14.90 -14.34
CA HIS A 85 11.61 -15.64 -15.59
C HIS A 85 12.91 -15.49 -16.40
N LEU A 86 13.51 -14.30 -16.35
CA LEU A 86 14.75 -13.98 -17.06
C LEU A 86 16.03 -14.30 -16.26
N THR A 87 15.88 -14.64 -14.97
CA THR A 87 17.02 -14.91 -14.10
C THR A 87 17.32 -16.41 -14.01
N ARG A 88 18.51 -16.72 -13.48
CA ARG A 88 18.97 -18.13 -13.31
C ARG A 88 18.07 -18.89 -12.33
N PRO A 89 17.95 -20.21 -12.46
CA PRO A 89 17.19 -21.05 -11.53
C PRO A 89 17.67 -20.95 -10.06
N GLU A 90 18.92 -20.56 -9.83
CA GLU A 90 19.52 -20.39 -8.52
C GLU A 90 19.13 -19.07 -7.85
N THR A 91 18.58 -18.10 -8.60
CA THR A 91 18.11 -16.81 -8.05
C THR A 91 17.09 -17.07 -6.95
N ARG A 92 17.29 -16.47 -5.79
CA ARG A 92 16.41 -16.59 -4.64
C ARG A 92 15.59 -15.31 -4.44
N ILE A 93 14.48 -15.44 -3.74
CA ILE A 93 13.64 -14.32 -3.33
C ILE A 93 13.74 -14.21 -1.81
N PHE A 94 14.16 -13.06 -1.33
CA PHE A 94 14.08 -12.70 0.07
C PHE A 94 12.88 -11.79 0.26
N CYS A 95 11.87 -12.25 0.98
CA CYS A 95 10.60 -11.54 1.10
C CYS A 95 10.21 -11.37 2.56
N SER A 96 9.71 -10.18 2.92
CA SER A 96 9.05 -9.98 4.19
C SER A 96 7.83 -10.90 4.32
N PRO A 97 7.61 -11.54 5.46
CA PRO A 97 6.44 -12.38 5.68
C PRO A 97 5.13 -11.60 5.82
N ILE A 98 5.21 -10.27 6.00
CA ILE A 98 4.06 -9.39 6.22
C ILE A 98 3.69 -8.51 5.01
N VAL A 99 4.31 -8.71 3.86
CA VAL A 99 3.95 -8.01 2.62
C VAL A 99 2.53 -8.33 2.16
N HIS A 100 2.03 -7.52 1.22
CA HIS A 100 0.70 -7.71 0.66
C HIS A 100 0.47 -9.13 0.10
N LYS A 101 -0.75 -9.66 0.27
CA LYS A 101 -1.14 -11.03 -0.15
C LYS A 101 -0.86 -11.34 -1.63
N SER A 102 -0.90 -10.35 -2.52
CA SER A 102 -0.55 -10.56 -3.94
C SER A 102 0.90 -10.98 -4.12
N ILE A 103 1.81 -10.47 -3.30
CA ILE A 103 3.23 -10.84 -3.28
C ILE A 103 3.38 -12.24 -2.69
N ILE A 104 2.81 -12.49 -1.50
CA ILE A 104 2.90 -13.81 -0.84
C ILE A 104 2.38 -14.92 -1.75
N LYS A 105 1.20 -14.72 -2.37
CA LYS A 105 0.63 -15.72 -3.30
C LYS A 105 1.49 -15.90 -4.55
N CYS A 106 2.04 -14.82 -5.10
CA CYS A 106 2.94 -14.88 -6.24
C CYS A 106 4.21 -15.69 -5.91
N ILE A 107 4.78 -15.49 -4.71
CA ILE A 107 6.01 -16.15 -4.26
C ILE A 107 5.76 -17.62 -3.91
N ASN A 108 4.63 -17.94 -3.27
CA ASN A 108 4.28 -19.32 -2.89
C ASN A 108 4.13 -20.22 -4.12
N ASP A 109 3.67 -19.70 -5.25
CA ASP A 109 3.63 -20.41 -6.54
C ASP A 109 5.04 -20.73 -7.09
N LEU A 110 6.07 -20.06 -6.57
CA LEU A 110 7.47 -20.23 -6.93
C LEU A 110 8.28 -21.04 -5.87
N SER A 111 7.63 -21.89 -5.16
CA SER A 111 7.82 -22.53 -3.86
C SER A 111 9.25 -22.90 -3.41
N ASN A 112 10.19 -23.13 -4.31
CA ASN A 112 11.54 -23.59 -3.95
C ASN A 112 12.61 -22.47 -4.00
N ARG A 113 12.20 -21.22 -4.21
CA ARG A 113 13.12 -20.11 -4.45
C ARG A 113 12.99 -18.99 -3.42
N SER A 114 12.06 -19.08 -2.45
CA SER A 114 11.76 -18.00 -1.51
C SER A 114 12.25 -18.28 -0.10
N PHE A 115 12.75 -17.22 0.55
CA PHE A 115 13.12 -17.16 1.96
C PHE A 115 12.38 -16.01 2.64
N LYS A 116 11.85 -16.26 3.82
CA LYS A 116 11.30 -15.19 4.66
C LYS A 116 12.44 -14.37 5.25
N ILE A 117 12.38 -13.04 5.11
CA ILE A 117 13.23 -12.13 5.85
C ILE A 117 12.71 -12.08 7.29
N PRO A 118 13.54 -12.29 8.31
CA PRO A 118 13.13 -12.14 9.70
C PRO A 118 12.67 -10.70 10.00
N ILE A 119 11.63 -10.58 10.82
CA ILE A 119 11.08 -9.30 11.28
C ILE A 119 11.12 -9.25 12.81
N ASN A 120 11.12 -8.02 13.33
CA ASN A 120 11.00 -7.73 14.75
C ASN A 120 9.51 -7.72 15.16
N GLU A 121 9.22 -7.67 16.46
CA GLU A 121 7.84 -7.64 17.01
C GLU A 121 7.03 -6.41 16.54
N ASP A 122 7.70 -5.32 16.19
CA ASP A 122 7.07 -4.12 15.65
C ASP A 122 6.83 -4.19 14.11
N GLY A 123 7.17 -5.29 13.48
CA GLY A 123 7.06 -5.51 12.05
C GLY A 123 8.17 -4.87 11.20
N SER A 124 9.19 -4.28 11.81
CA SER A 124 10.39 -3.83 11.09
C SER A 124 11.29 -5.01 10.71
N PHE A 125 12.12 -4.85 9.67
CA PHE A 125 13.06 -5.90 9.29
C PHE A 125 14.19 -6.04 10.30
N ASP A 126 14.57 -7.30 10.55
CA ASP A 126 15.83 -7.63 11.23
C ASP A 126 16.98 -7.45 10.22
N LEU A 127 17.50 -6.22 10.17
CA LEU A 127 18.55 -5.83 9.23
C LEU A 127 19.87 -6.58 9.46
N ASP A 128 20.16 -6.98 10.70
CA ASP A 128 21.34 -7.76 11.03
C ASP A 128 21.25 -9.17 10.41
N LYS A 129 20.12 -9.82 10.54
CA LYS A 129 19.90 -11.12 9.90
C LYS A 129 19.91 -11.03 8.39
N LEU A 130 19.27 -9.98 7.81
CA LEU A 130 19.31 -9.76 6.36
C LEU A 130 20.76 -9.60 5.88
N SER A 131 21.54 -8.75 6.54
CA SER A 131 22.96 -8.50 6.22
C SER A 131 23.82 -9.77 6.34
N ASN A 132 23.51 -10.67 7.28
CA ASN A 132 24.27 -11.91 7.48
C ASN A 132 23.90 -13.01 6.47
N VAL A 133 22.70 -13.00 5.90
CA VAL A 133 22.21 -14.05 4.99
C VAL A 133 22.53 -13.74 3.53
N LEU A 134 22.35 -12.49 3.06
CA LEU A 134 22.49 -12.12 1.66
C LEU A 134 23.85 -12.43 1.04
N PRO A 135 25.00 -12.37 1.76
CA PRO A 135 26.32 -12.70 1.17
C PRO A 135 26.39 -14.10 0.55
N PHE A 136 25.57 -15.05 1.02
CA PHE A 136 25.52 -16.42 0.51
C PHE A 136 24.64 -16.58 -0.73
N TYR A 137 23.86 -15.54 -1.12
CA TYR A 137 22.84 -15.61 -2.15
C TYR A 137 22.90 -14.40 -3.10
N LYS A 138 24.05 -14.21 -3.73
CA LYS A 138 24.24 -13.12 -4.70
C LYS A 138 23.25 -13.21 -5.87
N HIS A 139 22.91 -12.07 -6.45
CA HIS A 139 21.99 -11.95 -7.57
C HIS A 139 20.54 -12.39 -7.25
N SER A 140 20.15 -12.28 -5.98
CA SER A 140 18.79 -12.56 -5.50
C SER A 140 17.89 -11.34 -5.65
N LEU A 141 16.57 -11.56 -5.48
CA LEU A 141 15.56 -10.50 -5.43
C LEU A 141 15.13 -10.29 -3.96
N VAL A 142 15.29 -9.07 -3.47
CA VAL A 142 14.77 -8.63 -2.16
C VAL A 142 13.42 -7.96 -2.40
N VAL A 143 12.36 -8.47 -1.78
CA VAL A 143 10.98 -8.00 -1.96
C VAL A 143 10.43 -7.49 -0.65
N VAL A 144 10.09 -6.21 -0.59
CA VAL A 144 9.65 -5.54 0.62
C VAL A 144 8.45 -4.62 0.36
N ASP A 145 7.69 -4.29 1.40
CA ASP A 145 6.80 -3.14 1.42
C ASP A 145 7.53 -1.93 2.04
N TYR A 146 7.33 -0.73 1.52
CA TYR A 146 7.89 0.49 2.14
C TYR A 146 7.27 0.75 3.50
N ALA A 147 5.97 0.58 3.60
CA ALA A 147 5.27 0.57 4.87
C ALA A 147 4.14 -0.46 4.83
N ASN A 148 3.97 -1.18 5.92
CA ASN A 148 2.90 -2.15 6.03
C ASN A 148 1.54 -1.44 6.17
N SER A 149 0.62 -1.70 5.25
CA SER A 149 -0.69 -1.04 5.20
C SER A 149 -1.65 -1.47 6.31
N GLU A 150 -1.32 -2.54 7.03
CA GLU A 150 -2.11 -3.03 8.17
C GLU A 150 -1.62 -2.39 9.46
N ILE A 151 -0.41 -2.69 9.89
CA ILE A 151 0.15 -2.21 11.17
C ILE A 151 0.83 -0.83 11.11
N GLY A 152 1.02 -0.28 9.91
CA GLY A 152 1.57 1.06 9.71
C GLY A 152 3.08 1.20 9.84
N THR A 153 3.82 0.14 10.19
CA THR A 153 5.28 0.18 10.35
C THR A 153 5.98 0.53 9.04
N ILE A 154 6.89 1.52 9.10
CA ILE A 154 7.71 2.00 7.98
C ILE A 154 9.07 1.32 8.04
N GLN A 155 9.55 0.83 6.90
CA GLN A 155 10.85 0.16 6.78
C GLN A 155 11.96 1.16 6.45
N ASP A 156 13.18 0.89 6.96
CA ASP A 156 14.38 1.64 6.56
C ASP A 156 14.86 1.18 5.18
N LEU A 157 14.16 1.66 4.15
CA LEU A 157 14.43 1.26 2.76
C LEU A 157 15.84 1.57 2.31
N LYS A 158 16.44 2.69 2.76
CA LYS A 158 17.79 3.04 2.32
C LYS A 158 18.80 2.01 2.82
N THR A 159 18.72 1.64 4.09
CA THR A 159 19.58 0.59 4.64
C THR A 159 19.34 -0.77 3.99
N ILE A 160 18.08 -1.12 3.71
CA ILE A 160 17.73 -2.38 3.03
C ILE A 160 18.31 -2.40 1.61
N SER A 161 18.17 -1.31 0.86
CA SER A 161 18.75 -1.15 -0.49
C SER A 161 20.26 -1.28 -0.48
N ASP A 162 20.93 -0.58 0.45
CA ASP A 162 22.38 -0.65 0.60
C ASP A 162 22.88 -2.07 0.90
N ILE A 163 22.19 -2.79 1.78
CA ILE A 163 22.48 -4.20 2.08
C ILE A 163 22.27 -5.07 0.83
N ALA A 164 21.18 -4.88 0.10
CA ALA A 164 20.89 -5.64 -1.12
C ALA A 164 21.97 -5.40 -2.19
N HIS A 165 22.27 -4.16 -2.52
CA HIS A 165 23.24 -3.81 -3.56
C HIS A 165 24.68 -4.20 -3.21
N LYS A 166 25.09 -4.07 -1.94
CA LYS A 166 26.38 -4.58 -1.46
C LYS A 166 26.57 -6.07 -1.76
N ASN A 167 25.46 -6.82 -1.82
CA ASN A 167 25.46 -8.26 -2.12
C ASN A 167 25.03 -8.58 -3.56
N HIS A 168 25.03 -7.58 -4.46
CA HIS A 168 24.61 -7.73 -5.86
C HIS A 168 23.17 -8.28 -6.02
N CYS A 169 22.28 -7.97 -5.08
CA CYS A 169 20.88 -8.31 -5.13
C CYS A 169 20.06 -7.15 -5.69
N THR A 170 18.98 -7.46 -6.39
CA THR A 170 18.00 -6.49 -6.89
C THR A 170 16.93 -6.27 -5.83
N ILE A 171 16.39 -5.05 -5.71
CA ILE A 171 15.32 -4.72 -4.76
C ILE A 171 14.03 -4.34 -5.48
N TYR A 172 12.91 -4.95 -5.07
CA TYR A 172 11.55 -4.56 -5.43
C TYR A 172 10.79 -4.06 -4.20
N VAL A 173 10.13 -2.91 -4.31
CA VAL A 173 9.39 -2.27 -3.22
C VAL A 173 7.92 -2.09 -3.57
N ASP A 174 7.01 -2.67 -2.78
CA ASP A 174 5.58 -2.31 -2.83
C ASP A 174 5.36 -1.01 -2.04
N CYS A 175 5.07 0.06 -2.76
CA CYS A 175 4.81 1.38 -2.20
C CYS A 175 3.31 1.68 -2.03
N THR A 176 2.43 0.72 -2.30
CA THR A 176 0.97 0.96 -2.29
C THR A 176 0.46 1.45 -0.94
N GLY A 177 1.03 0.95 0.16
CA GLY A 177 0.65 1.36 1.52
C GLY A 177 1.26 2.69 1.96
N SER A 178 2.41 3.07 1.43
CA SER A 178 3.20 4.23 1.85
C SER A 178 2.95 5.48 1.02
N ILE A 179 2.75 5.31 -0.30
CA ILE A 179 2.70 6.41 -1.27
C ILE A 179 1.70 7.53 -0.91
N PRO A 180 0.57 7.28 -0.21
CA PRO A 180 -0.32 8.36 0.20
C PRO A 180 0.23 9.28 1.30
N THR A 181 1.26 8.86 2.03
CA THR A 181 1.76 9.63 3.20
C THR A 181 3.26 9.82 3.22
N ILE A 182 4.00 9.08 2.41
CA ILE A 182 5.46 9.17 2.33
C ILE A 182 5.86 9.46 0.88
N PRO A 183 6.53 10.57 0.60
CA PRO A 183 7.12 10.82 -0.71
C PRO A 183 8.07 9.70 -1.12
N LEU A 184 7.93 9.20 -2.33
CA LEU A 184 8.84 8.21 -2.90
C LEU A 184 9.89 8.92 -3.75
N ASP A 185 11.16 8.73 -3.43
CA ASP A 185 12.29 9.17 -4.25
C ASP A 185 13.14 7.96 -4.60
N VAL A 186 12.88 7.38 -5.78
CA VAL A 186 13.51 6.12 -6.19
C VAL A 186 15.01 6.26 -6.41
N LYS A 187 15.47 7.44 -6.84
CA LYS A 187 16.92 7.71 -7.05
C LYS A 187 17.65 7.86 -5.71
N LYS A 188 17.06 8.62 -4.75
CA LYS A 188 17.66 8.82 -3.43
C LYS A 188 17.71 7.53 -2.61
N LEU A 189 16.66 6.73 -2.70
CA LEU A 189 16.56 5.44 -2.00
C LEU A 189 17.33 4.32 -2.70
N ASP A 190 17.79 4.57 -3.93
CA ASP A 190 18.51 3.60 -4.76
C ASP A 190 17.71 2.31 -4.96
N ILE A 191 16.46 2.47 -5.48
CA ILE A 191 15.50 1.37 -5.68
C ILE A 191 15.56 0.92 -7.13
N ASP A 192 15.62 -0.39 -7.38
CA ASP A 192 15.61 -0.96 -8.72
C ASP A 192 14.23 -1.04 -9.33
N MET A 193 13.23 -1.41 -8.52
CA MET A 193 11.83 -1.52 -8.95
C MET A 193 10.89 -1.10 -7.82
N ALA A 194 9.80 -0.40 -8.16
CA ALA A 194 8.75 -0.02 -7.22
C ALA A 194 7.36 -0.12 -7.86
N GLY A 195 6.36 -0.52 -7.08
CA GLY A 195 4.97 -0.60 -7.55
C GLY A 195 3.99 0.12 -6.63
N PHE A 196 2.92 0.71 -7.20
CA PHE A 196 1.82 1.27 -6.42
C PHE A 196 0.50 1.36 -7.21
N SER A 197 -0.59 1.61 -6.49
CA SER A 197 -1.95 1.72 -7.04
C SER A 197 -2.44 3.16 -7.06
N ALA A 198 -3.08 3.58 -8.14
CA ALA A 198 -3.64 4.91 -8.32
C ALA A 198 -4.75 5.25 -7.29
N HIS A 199 -5.59 4.27 -6.94
CA HIS A 199 -6.74 4.51 -6.05
C HIS A 199 -6.39 4.81 -4.59
N LYS A 200 -5.12 4.72 -4.22
CA LYS A 200 -4.62 5.16 -2.91
C LYS A 200 -4.27 6.65 -2.89
N LEU A 201 -4.14 7.28 -4.05
CA LEU A 201 -3.83 8.70 -4.23
C LEU A 201 -5.07 9.54 -4.60
N GLY A 202 -6.29 9.06 -4.35
CA GLY A 202 -7.52 9.76 -4.73
C GLY A 202 -7.84 9.69 -6.23
N ALA A 203 -7.31 8.67 -6.94
CA ALA A 203 -7.56 8.41 -8.34
C ALA A 203 -8.43 7.15 -8.55
N LEU A 204 -8.65 6.74 -9.79
CA LEU A 204 -9.49 5.60 -10.14
C LEU A 204 -8.86 4.25 -9.76
N LYS A 205 -9.72 3.28 -9.44
CA LYS A 205 -9.35 1.86 -9.39
C LYS A 205 -9.06 1.35 -10.80
N GLY A 206 -8.32 0.25 -10.92
CA GLY A 206 -7.99 -0.35 -12.22
C GLY A 206 -6.81 0.32 -12.94
N CYS A 207 -6.00 1.10 -12.21
CA CYS A 207 -4.75 1.68 -12.68
C CYS A 207 -3.68 1.55 -11.58
N GLY A 208 -2.47 1.23 -11.98
CA GLY A 208 -1.28 1.18 -11.14
C GLY A 208 -0.04 1.55 -11.93
N VAL A 209 1.07 1.61 -11.23
CA VAL A 209 2.39 1.94 -11.78
C VAL A 209 3.39 0.87 -11.38
N LEU A 210 4.25 0.53 -12.31
CA LEU A 210 5.53 -0.10 -12.07
C LEU A 210 6.63 0.86 -12.52
N TYR A 211 7.50 1.25 -11.59
CA TYR A 211 8.80 1.81 -11.87
C TYR A 211 9.81 0.68 -12.00
N LYS A 212 10.67 0.76 -12.98
CA LYS A 212 11.74 -0.20 -13.22
C LYS A 212 12.99 0.55 -13.71
N SER A 213 14.11 0.41 -13.00
CA SER A 213 15.41 0.92 -13.44
C SER A 213 15.75 0.41 -14.86
N PRO A 214 16.41 1.22 -15.70
CA PRO A 214 16.72 0.82 -17.08
C PRO A 214 17.60 -0.44 -17.17
N ASN A 215 18.35 -0.76 -16.12
CA ASN A 215 19.22 -1.95 -16.07
C ASN A 215 18.46 -3.24 -15.73
N ILE A 216 17.18 -3.18 -15.40
CA ILE A 216 16.37 -4.34 -15.09
C ILE A 216 15.58 -4.76 -16.33
N GLU A 217 15.67 -6.03 -16.68
CA GLU A 217 14.85 -6.67 -17.71
C GLU A 217 13.73 -7.48 -17.06
N LEU A 218 12.54 -7.44 -17.65
CA LEU A 218 11.37 -8.19 -17.20
C LEU A 218 10.71 -8.91 -18.36
N GLU A 219 10.29 -10.15 -18.13
CA GLU A 219 9.39 -10.86 -19.03
C GLU A 219 7.98 -10.28 -18.91
N PRO A 220 7.24 -10.03 -20.01
CA PRO A 220 5.88 -9.54 -19.98
C PRO A 220 4.94 -10.43 -19.17
N LEU A 221 4.06 -9.83 -18.37
CA LEU A 221 2.98 -10.56 -17.72
C LEU A 221 1.80 -10.82 -18.69
N ILE A 222 1.50 -9.85 -19.53
CA ILE A 222 0.47 -9.90 -20.57
C ILE A 222 1.12 -9.45 -21.87
N TYR A 223 1.15 -10.34 -22.86
CA TYR A 223 1.78 -10.06 -24.15
C TYR A 223 0.95 -9.03 -24.96
N GLY A 224 1.62 -8.10 -25.58
CA GLY A 224 1.04 -7.03 -26.41
C GLY A 224 2.10 -6.04 -26.83
N SER A 225 1.67 -4.92 -27.43
CA SER A 225 2.56 -3.84 -27.88
C SER A 225 2.59 -2.65 -26.92
N GLN A 226 1.65 -2.59 -25.98
CA GLN A 226 1.51 -1.49 -25.04
C GLN A 226 2.61 -1.55 -23.97
N GLU A 227 2.86 -0.40 -23.32
CA GLU A 227 3.89 -0.25 -22.31
C GLU A 227 5.24 -0.86 -22.75
N SER A 228 5.67 -0.51 -23.97
CA SER A 228 6.91 -1.04 -24.59
C SER A 228 6.96 -2.57 -24.67
N GLY A 229 5.80 -3.22 -24.79
CA GLY A 229 5.67 -4.68 -24.83
C GLY A 229 5.62 -5.35 -23.47
N LEU A 230 5.74 -4.61 -22.37
CA LEU A 230 5.84 -5.17 -21.02
C LEU A 230 4.47 -5.49 -20.38
N PHE A 231 3.42 -4.73 -20.76
CA PHE A 231 2.06 -4.93 -20.25
C PHE A 231 1.02 -4.67 -21.32
N GLY A 232 0.64 -5.70 -22.05
CA GLY A 232 -0.28 -5.63 -23.19
C GLY A 232 -1.72 -5.34 -22.81
N GLY A 233 -2.51 -4.93 -23.82
CA GLY A 233 -3.93 -4.57 -23.70
C GLY A 233 -4.14 -3.07 -23.87
N THR A 234 -5.30 -2.67 -24.45
CA THR A 234 -5.63 -1.25 -24.62
C THR A 234 -5.59 -0.54 -23.28
N GLU A 235 -4.89 0.57 -23.24
CA GLU A 235 -4.58 1.32 -22.03
C GLU A 235 -5.86 1.85 -21.37
N ASN A 236 -5.91 1.81 -20.03
CA ASN A 236 -6.98 2.44 -19.24
C ASN A 236 -6.78 3.96 -19.20
N VAL A 237 -7.09 4.63 -20.31
CA VAL A 237 -6.84 6.08 -20.49
C VAL A 237 -7.41 6.91 -19.34
N LEU A 238 -8.68 6.65 -18.96
CA LEU A 238 -9.30 7.39 -17.84
C LEU A 238 -8.57 7.18 -16.51
N GLY A 239 -8.17 5.94 -16.23
CA GLY A 239 -7.41 5.61 -15.02
C GLY A 239 -6.03 6.25 -14.99
N ILE A 240 -5.35 6.26 -16.14
CA ILE A 240 -4.02 6.86 -16.31
C ILE A 240 -4.10 8.38 -16.13
N VAL A 241 -4.97 9.07 -16.88
CA VAL A 241 -5.12 10.53 -16.80
C VAL A 241 -5.60 10.98 -15.39
N ALA A 242 -6.49 10.19 -14.76
CA ALA A 242 -6.89 10.42 -13.37
C ALA A 242 -5.70 10.34 -12.41
N LEU A 243 -4.78 9.38 -12.61
CA LEU A 243 -3.55 9.28 -11.81
C LEU A 243 -2.63 10.49 -12.04
N GLY A 244 -2.44 10.93 -13.28
CA GLY A 244 -1.65 12.13 -13.60
C GLY A 244 -2.18 13.38 -12.89
N THR A 245 -3.52 13.54 -12.88
CA THR A 245 -4.15 14.64 -12.14
C THR A 245 -3.93 14.52 -10.63
N ALA A 246 -4.02 13.31 -10.09
CA ALA A 246 -3.81 13.08 -8.67
C ALA A 246 -2.37 13.38 -8.26
N THR A 247 -1.37 12.88 -8.99
CA THR A 247 0.06 13.06 -8.66
C THR A 247 0.52 14.51 -8.81
N GLU A 248 0.03 15.23 -9.84
CA GLU A 248 0.36 16.65 -10.07
C GLU A 248 -0.12 17.57 -8.93
N ASN A 249 -1.25 17.24 -8.33
CA ASN A 249 -1.89 18.04 -7.28
C ASN A 249 -1.69 17.46 -5.86
N TYR A 250 -0.86 16.44 -5.72
CA TYR A 250 -0.66 15.79 -4.41
C TYR A 250 0.24 16.62 -3.52
N ASP A 251 -0.28 17.01 -2.37
CA ASP A 251 0.44 17.85 -1.41
C ASP A 251 0.74 17.09 -0.10
N TYR A 252 1.94 16.55 -0.01
CA TYR A 252 2.41 15.91 1.22
C TYR A 252 2.57 16.87 2.40
N SER A 253 2.77 18.18 2.14
CA SER A 253 3.01 19.16 3.21
C SER A 253 1.75 19.47 4.02
N SER A 254 0.57 19.20 3.46
CA SER A 254 -0.72 19.35 4.15
C SER A 254 -1.04 18.18 5.10
N LEU A 255 -0.31 17.08 5.01
CA LEU A 255 -0.58 15.88 5.79
C LEU A 255 0.06 15.98 7.18
N THR A 256 -0.69 15.61 8.20
CA THR A 256 -0.23 15.62 9.60
C THR A 256 -0.66 14.36 10.35
N SER A 257 0.05 14.04 11.42
CA SER A 257 -0.34 12.96 12.34
C SER A 257 -1.45 13.37 13.33
N TYR A 258 -1.95 14.59 13.24
CA TYR A 258 -2.88 15.15 14.23
C TYR A 258 -4.08 14.25 14.53
N SER A 259 -4.77 13.75 13.50
CA SER A 259 -5.96 12.90 13.67
C SER A 259 -5.63 11.59 14.40
N ARG A 260 -4.53 10.94 14.02
CA ARG A 260 -4.03 9.72 14.66
C ARG A 260 -3.68 9.97 16.13
N ASP A 261 -2.88 11.00 16.37
CA ASP A 261 -2.35 11.30 17.71
C ASP A 261 -3.47 11.75 18.64
N TYR A 262 -4.45 12.49 18.13
CA TYR A 262 -5.63 12.90 18.87
C TYR A 262 -6.42 11.69 19.40
N VAL A 263 -6.70 10.72 18.53
CA VAL A 263 -7.45 9.50 18.90
C VAL A 263 -6.61 8.62 19.83
N LEU A 264 -5.31 8.45 19.58
CA LEU A 264 -4.43 7.65 20.42
C LEU A 264 -4.35 8.22 21.84
N ASN A 265 -4.13 9.53 22.00
CA ASN A 265 -4.10 10.20 23.30
C ASN A 265 -5.43 10.03 24.06
N TYR A 266 -6.56 10.20 23.35
CA TYR A 266 -7.87 9.94 23.97
C TYR A 266 -8.03 8.50 24.45
N MET A 267 -7.57 7.52 23.68
CA MET A 267 -7.60 6.12 24.07
C MET A 267 -6.73 5.85 25.30
N GLU A 268 -5.52 6.41 25.36
CA GLU A 268 -4.61 6.28 26.50
C GLU A 268 -5.19 6.85 27.80
N GLU A 269 -5.95 7.95 27.71
CA GLU A 269 -6.58 8.59 28.87
C GLU A 269 -7.88 7.91 29.32
N ASN A 270 -8.61 7.26 28.42
CA ASN A 270 -10.00 6.86 28.67
C ASN A 270 -10.29 5.38 28.58
N ILE A 271 -9.41 4.58 28.01
CA ILE A 271 -9.60 3.14 27.77
C ILE A 271 -8.44 2.37 28.39
N SER A 272 -8.76 1.38 29.20
CA SER A 272 -7.77 0.44 29.74
C SER A 272 -7.61 -0.80 28.83
N ASN A 273 -6.57 -1.60 29.08
CA ASN A 273 -6.36 -2.90 28.44
C ASN A 273 -6.37 -2.86 26.91
N PHE A 274 -5.60 -1.96 26.33
CA PHE A 274 -5.30 -1.94 24.90
C PHE A 274 -3.81 -1.64 24.67
N TYR A 275 -3.33 -1.91 23.47
CA TYR A 275 -1.98 -1.54 23.04
C TYR A 275 -1.92 -1.24 21.55
N LEU A 276 -0.94 -0.42 21.18
CA LEU A 276 -0.63 -0.09 19.79
C LEU A 276 0.16 -1.26 19.17
N VAL A 277 -0.30 -1.75 18.03
CA VAL A 277 0.37 -2.81 17.25
C VAL A 277 1.25 -2.18 16.17
N GLY A 278 2.46 -2.72 15.96
CA GLY A 278 3.45 -2.16 15.04
C GLY A 278 4.33 -1.08 15.68
N SER A 279 5.25 -0.51 14.90
CA SER A 279 6.20 0.48 15.42
C SER A 279 5.51 1.73 15.95
N LYS A 280 5.99 2.24 17.07
CA LYS A 280 5.52 3.50 17.66
C LYS A 280 6.13 4.71 16.94
N ASP A 281 7.42 4.62 16.64
CA ASP A 281 8.21 5.75 16.12
C ASP A 281 8.23 5.77 14.58
N SER A 282 8.50 4.64 13.94
CA SER A 282 8.54 4.51 12.48
C SER A 282 7.19 4.05 11.95
N ARG A 283 6.20 4.95 11.94
CA ARG A 283 4.80 4.65 11.61
C ARG A 283 4.22 5.64 10.61
N LEU A 284 3.36 5.14 9.71
CA LEU A 284 2.52 5.99 8.85
C LEU A 284 1.72 6.97 9.68
N ILE A 285 1.75 8.23 9.29
CA ILE A 285 1.12 9.34 10.04
C ILE A 285 -0.40 9.22 10.15
N ASN A 286 -1.02 8.44 9.27
CA ASN A 286 -2.46 8.24 9.17
C ASN A 286 -2.93 6.87 9.67
N ASN A 287 -2.04 6.01 10.17
CA ASN A 287 -2.39 4.66 10.58
C ASN A 287 -2.43 4.53 12.11
N LEU A 288 -3.54 4.02 12.63
CA LEU A 288 -3.71 3.62 14.01
C LEU A 288 -4.21 2.18 14.05
N TYR A 289 -3.37 1.26 14.49
CA TYR A 289 -3.70 -0.15 14.65
C TYR A 289 -3.66 -0.52 16.12
N LEU A 290 -4.81 -0.86 16.68
CA LEU A 290 -5.00 -1.11 18.12
C LEU A 290 -5.49 -2.53 18.36
N CYS A 291 -4.91 -3.19 19.35
CA CYS A 291 -5.47 -4.37 19.97
C CYS A 291 -6.20 -3.96 21.26
N ILE A 292 -7.49 -4.26 21.36
CA ILE A 292 -8.36 -3.85 22.49
C ILE A 292 -8.86 -5.09 23.20
N ARG A 293 -8.15 -5.51 24.26
CA ARG A 293 -8.45 -6.74 24.98
C ARG A 293 -9.86 -6.76 25.57
N GLY A 294 -10.51 -7.91 25.47
CA GLY A 294 -11.89 -8.10 25.90
C GLY A 294 -12.96 -7.60 24.89
N VAL A 295 -12.53 -7.21 23.68
CA VAL A 295 -13.42 -6.72 22.62
C VAL A 295 -13.17 -7.49 21.33
N ASN A 296 -14.22 -8.02 20.71
CA ASN A 296 -14.10 -8.56 19.35
C ASN A 296 -14.10 -7.41 18.33
N GLY A 297 -13.01 -7.26 17.57
CA GLY A 297 -12.81 -6.19 16.59
C GLY A 297 -13.87 -6.14 15.50
N ASN A 298 -14.40 -7.29 15.06
CA ASN A 298 -15.48 -7.33 14.06
C ASN A 298 -16.81 -6.82 14.64
N GLN A 299 -17.09 -7.12 15.90
CA GLN A 299 -18.28 -6.58 16.58
C GLN A 299 -18.17 -5.07 16.77
N LEU A 300 -16.99 -4.59 17.20
CA LEU A 300 -16.74 -3.16 17.35
C LEU A 300 -16.84 -2.43 16.00
N MET A 301 -16.27 -2.98 14.93
CA MET A 301 -16.38 -2.46 13.58
C MET A 301 -17.84 -2.36 13.13
N ALA A 302 -18.65 -3.40 13.36
CA ALA A 302 -20.08 -3.41 13.00
C ALA A 302 -20.88 -2.36 13.77
N MET A 303 -20.60 -2.17 15.08
CA MET A 303 -21.27 -1.13 15.88
C MET A 303 -20.89 0.27 15.42
N LEU A 304 -19.62 0.50 15.09
CA LEU A 304 -19.16 1.77 14.55
C LEU A 304 -19.78 2.07 13.17
N ASP A 305 -19.93 1.08 12.30
CA ASP A 305 -20.61 1.23 11.00
C ASP A 305 -22.09 1.62 11.18
N MET A 306 -22.79 1.06 12.18
CA MET A 306 -24.15 1.50 12.55
C MET A 306 -24.18 2.97 13.01
N ASP A 307 -23.09 3.46 13.57
CA ASP A 307 -22.90 4.86 13.97
C ASP A 307 -22.43 5.75 12.80
N GLY A 308 -22.28 5.21 11.58
CA GLY A 308 -21.78 5.91 10.40
C GLY A 308 -20.26 6.07 10.38
N ILE A 309 -19.50 5.29 11.16
CA ILE A 309 -18.04 5.33 11.25
C ILE A 309 -17.46 4.06 10.61
N GLN A 310 -16.72 4.20 9.52
CA GLN A 310 -16.22 3.10 8.71
C GLN A 310 -14.72 2.88 8.97
N ILE A 311 -14.40 1.78 9.64
CA ILE A 311 -13.04 1.32 9.96
C ILE A 311 -12.80 -0.10 9.41
N SER A 312 -11.63 -0.69 9.70
CA SER A 312 -11.28 -2.06 9.31
C SER A 312 -10.74 -2.87 10.50
N THR A 313 -10.72 -4.19 10.37
CA THR A 313 -10.04 -5.10 11.33
C THR A 313 -8.68 -5.61 10.80
N GLY A 314 -8.11 -4.99 9.77
CA GLY A 314 -6.86 -5.44 9.14
C GLY A 314 -7.01 -6.64 8.21
N SER A 315 -7.92 -7.55 8.50
CA SER A 315 -8.24 -8.71 7.66
C SER A 315 -9.26 -8.40 6.54
N ALA A 316 -9.46 -7.12 6.19
CA ALA A 316 -10.49 -6.64 5.24
C ALA A 316 -10.48 -7.33 3.86
N CYS A 317 -9.36 -7.97 3.46
CA CYS A 317 -9.31 -8.79 2.24
C CYS A 317 -9.90 -10.21 2.43
N ASN A 318 -10.34 -10.58 3.64
CA ASN A 318 -10.86 -11.91 4.00
C ASN A 318 -12.32 -11.86 4.48
N ASN A 319 -13.17 -10.98 3.92
CA ASN A 319 -14.59 -10.83 4.31
C ASN A 319 -15.40 -12.14 4.31
N TYR A 320 -14.83 -13.26 3.87
CA TYR A 320 -15.46 -14.59 3.84
C TYR A 320 -14.64 -15.69 4.54
N SER A 321 -13.50 -15.36 5.19
CA SER A 321 -12.70 -16.33 5.93
C SER A 321 -12.52 -15.89 7.39
N PRO A 322 -12.78 -16.78 8.36
CA PRO A 322 -12.57 -16.52 9.78
C PRO A 322 -11.07 -16.53 10.16
N GLU A 323 -10.15 -16.61 9.20
CA GLU A 323 -8.73 -16.68 9.46
C GLU A 323 -8.18 -15.34 9.98
N PRO A 324 -7.37 -15.37 11.05
CA PRO A 324 -6.69 -14.20 11.57
C PRO A 324 -5.79 -13.54 10.53
N SER A 325 -5.41 -12.28 10.75
CA SER A 325 -4.42 -11.61 9.92
C SER A 325 -3.08 -12.34 9.97
N GLY A 326 -2.55 -12.68 8.79
CA GLY A 326 -1.21 -13.27 8.69
C GLY A 326 -0.13 -12.33 9.21
N VAL A 327 -0.33 -11.00 9.11
CA VAL A 327 0.58 -9.99 9.64
C VAL A 327 0.68 -10.10 11.17
N LEU A 328 -0.47 -10.16 11.86
CA LEU A 328 -0.51 -10.28 13.33
C LEU A 328 0.14 -11.59 13.81
N THR A 329 -0.09 -12.68 13.09
CA THR A 329 0.53 -13.98 13.41
C THR A 329 2.05 -13.93 13.24
N GLU A 330 2.54 -13.33 12.16
CA GLU A 330 3.99 -13.27 11.86
C GLU A 330 4.75 -12.34 12.83
N ILE A 331 4.11 -11.30 13.36
CA ILE A 331 4.71 -10.42 14.39
C ILE A 331 4.53 -10.95 15.83
N GLY A 332 3.89 -12.11 16.00
CA GLY A 332 3.80 -12.80 17.28
C GLY A 332 2.73 -12.27 18.24
N ILE A 333 1.63 -11.70 17.71
CA ILE A 333 0.48 -11.32 18.56
C ILE A 333 -0.16 -12.57 19.15
N ASP A 334 -0.45 -12.52 20.43
CA ASP A 334 -1.09 -13.61 21.17
C ASP A 334 -2.40 -14.06 20.50
N GLN A 335 -2.65 -15.37 20.49
CA GLN A 335 -3.79 -15.96 19.79
C GLN A 335 -5.13 -15.43 20.29
N ASP A 336 -5.22 -15.14 21.59
CA ASP A 336 -6.41 -14.57 22.23
C ASP A 336 -6.65 -13.10 21.79
N ASP A 337 -5.60 -12.38 21.41
CA ASP A 337 -5.64 -10.98 21.00
C ASP A 337 -5.90 -10.79 19.49
N LEU A 338 -5.71 -11.83 18.66
CA LEU A 338 -5.80 -11.74 17.19
C LEU A 338 -7.16 -11.20 16.68
N GLN A 339 -8.25 -11.52 17.40
CA GLN A 339 -9.59 -11.06 17.05
C GLN A 339 -9.96 -9.73 17.71
N SER A 340 -9.09 -9.19 18.55
CA SER A 340 -9.31 -7.96 19.31
C SER A 340 -8.74 -6.71 18.65
N CYS A 341 -8.26 -6.84 17.40
CA CYS A 341 -7.56 -5.78 16.70
C CYS A 341 -8.45 -5.02 15.72
N ILE A 342 -8.28 -3.70 15.67
CA ILE A 342 -8.91 -2.80 14.70
C ILE A 342 -7.87 -1.91 14.02
N ARG A 343 -8.15 -1.52 12.77
CA ARG A 343 -7.37 -0.54 12.04
C ARG A 343 -8.23 0.70 11.73
N ILE A 344 -7.73 1.85 12.10
CA ILE A 344 -8.25 3.16 11.72
C ILE A 344 -7.23 3.82 10.81
N THR A 345 -7.64 4.21 9.60
CA THR A 345 -6.74 4.90 8.67
C THR A 345 -7.35 6.22 8.25
N PHE A 346 -6.77 7.30 8.74
CA PHE A 346 -7.26 8.66 8.57
C PHE A 346 -6.98 9.20 7.16
N SER A 347 -7.76 10.21 6.75
CA SER A 347 -7.47 11.03 5.57
C SER A 347 -6.42 12.12 5.87
N CYS A 348 -6.15 12.39 7.15
CA CYS A 348 -5.37 13.50 7.70
C CYS A 348 -6.08 14.88 7.57
N HIS A 349 -7.38 14.90 7.29
CA HIS A 349 -8.20 16.11 7.13
C HIS A 349 -9.45 16.09 8.01
N GLU A 350 -9.54 15.18 8.99
CA GLU A 350 -10.68 15.09 9.91
C GLU A 350 -10.77 16.35 10.77
N THR A 351 -11.99 16.85 10.92
CA THR A 351 -12.27 17.97 11.83
C THR A 351 -12.24 17.51 13.29
N LYS A 352 -12.02 18.44 14.20
CA LYS A 352 -12.07 18.14 15.63
C LYS A 352 -13.38 17.49 16.05
N ASP A 353 -14.52 17.99 15.54
CA ASP A 353 -15.85 17.44 15.85
C ASP A 353 -16.00 15.98 15.38
N GLN A 354 -15.44 15.64 14.23
CA GLN A 354 -15.40 14.24 13.73
C GLN A 354 -14.54 13.35 14.62
N LEU A 355 -13.38 13.85 15.09
CA LEU A 355 -12.51 13.10 16.01
C LEU A 355 -13.14 12.93 17.38
N ASP A 356 -13.80 13.98 17.92
CA ASP A 356 -14.55 13.91 19.18
C ASP A 356 -15.68 12.87 19.10
N TYR A 357 -16.42 12.86 17.97
CA TYR A 357 -17.48 11.89 17.73
C TYR A 357 -16.91 10.45 17.69
N LEU A 358 -15.84 10.23 16.92
CA LEU A 358 -15.15 8.92 16.86
C LEU A 358 -14.74 8.44 18.26
N CYS A 359 -14.07 9.31 19.03
CA CYS A 359 -13.58 9.02 20.37
C CYS A 359 -14.73 8.64 21.31
N GLN A 360 -15.83 9.38 21.28
CA GLN A 360 -17.01 9.11 22.09
C GLN A 360 -17.63 7.75 21.74
N ARG A 361 -17.79 7.46 20.43
CA ARG A 361 -18.37 6.18 19.98
C ARG A 361 -17.46 5.00 20.28
N LEU A 362 -16.14 5.13 20.10
CA LEU A 362 -15.18 4.11 20.50
C LEU A 362 -15.35 3.77 21.99
N LYS A 363 -15.34 4.77 22.88
CA LYS A 363 -15.48 4.54 24.32
C LYS A 363 -16.80 3.87 24.68
N GLN A 364 -17.92 4.32 24.11
CA GLN A 364 -19.24 3.76 24.38
C GLN A 364 -19.35 2.28 23.93
N ASN A 365 -18.91 1.99 22.70
CA ASN A 365 -19.02 0.66 22.12
C ASN A 365 -18.04 -0.35 22.78
N ILE A 366 -16.82 0.08 23.11
CA ILE A 366 -15.85 -0.74 23.84
C ILE A 366 -16.41 -1.13 25.24
N ASN A 367 -16.92 -0.15 25.99
CA ASN A 367 -17.49 -0.43 27.31
C ASN A 367 -18.73 -1.34 27.21
N PHE A 368 -19.59 -1.13 26.22
CA PHE A 368 -20.73 -2.01 26.01
C PHE A 368 -20.31 -3.46 25.74
N LEU A 369 -19.37 -3.66 24.81
CA LEU A 369 -18.90 -5.01 24.46
C LEU A 369 -18.19 -5.72 25.61
N ARG A 370 -17.46 -5.01 26.44
CA ARG A 370 -16.82 -5.60 27.65
C ARG A 370 -17.86 -6.04 28.68
N ASN A 371 -18.88 -5.20 28.94
CA ASN A 371 -19.93 -5.53 29.90
C ASN A 371 -20.83 -6.70 29.45
N VAL A 372 -20.95 -6.96 28.15
CA VAL A 372 -21.71 -8.10 27.61
C VAL A 372 -20.92 -9.40 27.67
N ASN A 373 -19.59 -9.31 27.66
CA ASN A 373 -18.68 -10.47 27.69
C ASN A 373 -18.26 -10.87 29.11
N GLU A 374 -18.57 -10.05 30.14
CA GLU A 374 -18.49 -10.40 31.57
C GLU A 374 -19.78 -11.17 32.02
#